data_137ee7e1d495f8a299e148f04f0254cf
#
_entry.id   137ee7e1d495f8a299e148f04f0254cf
#
_cell.length_a   1.000
_cell.length_b   1.000
_cell.length_c   1.000
_cell.angle_alpha   90.00
_cell.angle_beta   90.00
_cell.angle_gamma   90.00
#
_symmetry.space_group_name_H-M   'P 1'
#
loop_
_entity.id
_entity.type
_entity.pdbx_description
1 polymer ?
#
loop_
_entity_poly.entity_id
_entity_poly.type
_entity_poly.pdbx_seq_one_letter_code
_entity_poly.pdbx_strand_id
1 'polypeptide(L)'
;MIFTKFLAYKGDVVKYIVKSKRSLDRMTDERLLEELLEMRGVADPLSLLRVDSGHYCDYYNSAYEFSHMEEALDLLWKHLDNELSHIHLIFDVDVDGLTSGALYYLWHKERYPHIPITFDCNEGKRHGLNFDIVERIPKETTLLIIPDSSSSDVIFHEELYS
;
A
#
# COMPACT_ATOMS: atom_id res chain seq x y z
N MET A 1 2.43 -7.43 -35.27
CA MET A 1 3.53 -8.41 -35.45
C MET A 1 3.83 -8.98 -34.08
N ILE A 2 3.81 -10.30 -33.93
CA ILE A 2 4.04 -10.97 -32.64
C ILE A 2 5.52 -11.35 -32.62
N PHE A 3 6.31 -10.74 -31.75
CA PHE A 3 7.70 -11.14 -31.53
C PHE A 3 7.75 -12.08 -30.33
N THR A 4 8.36 -13.24 -30.55
CA THR A 4 8.69 -14.15 -29.48
C THR A 4 10.17 -13.98 -29.13
N LYS A 5 10.49 -13.53 -27.93
CA LYS A 5 11.87 -13.47 -27.42
C LYS A 5 12.07 -14.55 -26.34
N PHE A 6 13.29 -15.04 -26.26
CA PHE A 6 13.70 -16.01 -25.23
C PHE A 6 14.74 -15.34 -24.34
N LEU A 7 14.53 -15.39 -23.05
CA LEU A 7 15.50 -14.96 -22.02
C LEU A 7 15.95 -16.20 -21.25
N ALA A 8 17.24 -16.43 -21.18
CA ALA A 8 17.81 -17.47 -20.34
C ALA A 8 18.26 -16.86 -19.01
N TYR A 9 17.76 -17.41 -17.90
CA TYR A 9 18.19 -17.05 -16.56
C TYR A 9 18.47 -18.32 -15.76
N LYS A 10 19.70 -18.50 -15.28
CA LYS A 10 20.16 -19.70 -14.53
C LYS A 10 19.87 -21.04 -15.21
N GLY A 11 19.95 -21.09 -16.55
CA GLY A 11 19.72 -22.31 -17.32
C GLY A 11 18.28 -22.57 -17.77
N ASP A 12 17.32 -21.80 -17.26
CA ASP A 12 15.93 -21.88 -17.70
C ASP A 12 15.65 -20.92 -18.86
N VAL A 13 14.96 -21.41 -19.89
CA VAL A 13 14.53 -20.60 -21.02
C VAL A 13 13.12 -20.10 -20.77
N VAL A 14 12.99 -18.81 -20.49
CA VAL A 14 11.68 -18.17 -20.35
C VAL A 14 11.21 -17.67 -21.71
N LYS A 15 10.10 -18.22 -22.18
CA LYS A 15 9.42 -17.76 -23.39
C LYS A 15 8.43 -16.66 -23.04
N TYR A 16 8.59 -15.47 -23.63
CA TYR A 16 7.60 -14.40 -23.52
C TYR A 16 7.18 -13.90 -24.89
N ILE A 17 5.96 -13.41 -24.96
CA ILE A 17 5.37 -12.89 -26.19
C ILE A 17 5.25 -11.38 -26.06
N VAL A 18 5.93 -10.64 -26.91
CA VAL A 18 5.77 -9.20 -27.03
C VAL A 18 4.63 -8.92 -27.99
N LYS A 19 3.55 -8.31 -27.51
CA LYS A 19 2.36 -7.97 -28.29
C LYS A 19 2.42 -6.54 -28.87
N SER A 20 3.57 -5.87 -28.80
CA SER A 20 3.73 -4.54 -29.38
C SER A 20 3.60 -4.56 -30.89
N LYS A 21 2.97 -3.53 -31.43
CA LYS A 21 2.85 -3.30 -32.88
C LYS A 21 4.11 -2.65 -33.48
N ARG A 22 5.03 -2.19 -32.62
CA ARG A 22 6.25 -1.46 -32.99
C ARG A 22 7.49 -2.25 -32.59
N SER A 23 8.62 -1.98 -33.24
CA SER A 23 9.92 -2.54 -32.83
C SER A 23 10.39 -1.84 -31.56
N LEU A 24 10.68 -2.60 -30.52
CA LEU A 24 11.15 -2.09 -29.22
C LEU A 24 12.66 -1.83 -29.21
N ASP A 25 13.39 -2.25 -30.23
CA ASP A 25 14.87 -2.26 -30.25
C ASP A 25 15.52 -0.87 -30.30
N ARG A 26 14.75 0.19 -30.54
CA ARG A 26 15.22 1.59 -30.63
C ARG A 26 14.23 2.57 -30.00
N MET A 27 13.44 2.14 -29.03
CA MET A 27 12.50 3.04 -28.35
C MET A 27 13.22 3.79 -27.23
N THR A 28 12.92 5.08 -27.10
CA THR A 28 13.25 5.83 -25.88
C THR A 28 12.39 5.32 -24.72
N ASP A 29 12.82 5.57 -23.47
CA ASP A 29 12.09 5.13 -22.28
C ASP A 29 10.66 5.69 -22.24
N GLU A 30 10.48 6.95 -22.63
CA GLU A 30 9.13 7.57 -22.75
C GLU A 30 8.25 6.84 -23.75
N ARG A 31 8.83 6.51 -24.90
CA ARG A 31 8.12 5.82 -25.99
C ARG A 31 7.75 4.38 -25.60
N LEU A 32 8.62 3.72 -24.86
CA LEU A 32 8.36 2.40 -24.31
C LEU A 32 7.20 2.44 -23.30
N LEU A 33 7.20 3.43 -22.41
CA LEU A 33 6.17 3.60 -21.40
C LEU A 33 4.81 3.94 -22.05
N GLU A 34 4.79 4.82 -23.06
CA GLU A 34 3.60 5.11 -23.87
C GLU A 34 3.01 3.84 -24.49
N GLU A 35 3.83 3.02 -25.15
CA GLU A 35 3.40 1.76 -25.76
C GLU A 35 2.84 0.77 -24.73
N LEU A 36 3.47 0.68 -23.57
CA LEU A 36 2.99 -0.19 -22.48
C LEU A 36 1.63 0.25 -21.93
N LEU A 37 1.39 1.54 -21.81
CA LEU A 37 0.11 2.10 -21.37
C LEU A 37 -0.97 1.92 -22.43
N GLU A 38 -0.68 2.17 -23.72
CA GLU A 38 -1.58 1.87 -24.82
C GLU A 38 -2.00 0.39 -24.83
N MET A 39 -1.04 -0.53 -24.62
CA MET A 39 -1.32 -1.96 -24.55
C MET A 39 -2.24 -2.36 -23.39
N ARG A 40 -2.30 -1.56 -22.34
CA ARG A 40 -3.20 -1.71 -21.19
C ARG A 40 -4.53 -0.98 -21.34
N GLY A 41 -4.76 -0.37 -22.52
CA GLY A 41 -6.03 0.30 -22.82
C GLY A 41 -6.12 1.73 -22.32
N VAL A 42 -5.01 2.36 -21.96
CA VAL A 42 -4.97 3.78 -21.61
C VAL A 42 -5.14 4.59 -22.89
N ALA A 43 -6.22 5.39 -22.95
CA ALA A 43 -6.59 6.12 -24.17
C ALA A 43 -5.64 7.28 -24.48
N ASP A 44 -5.11 7.94 -23.47
CA ASP A 44 -4.15 9.05 -23.58
C ASP A 44 -2.96 8.84 -22.62
N PRO A 45 -1.95 8.02 -23.03
CA PRO A 45 -0.79 7.75 -22.21
C PRO A 45 0.04 8.99 -21.86
N LEU A 46 0.15 9.94 -22.79
CA LEU A 46 0.96 11.14 -22.59
C LEU A 46 0.35 12.08 -21.57
N SER A 47 -0.97 12.18 -21.52
CA SER A 47 -1.67 12.92 -20.44
C SER A 47 -1.39 12.31 -19.08
N LEU A 48 -1.48 10.99 -18.96
CA LEU A 48 -1.19 10.27 -17.72
C LEU A 48 0.27 10.47 -17.27
N LEU A 49 1.22 10.47 -18.18
CA LEU A 49 2.64 10.67 -17.87
C LEU A 49 3.01 12.12 -17.52
N ARG A 50 2.15 13.08 -17.88
CA ARG A 50 2.33 14.51 -17.60
C ARG A 50 1.52 15.01 -16.41
N VAL A 51 1.00 14.11 -15.59
CA VAL A 51 0.31 14.49 -14.36
C VAL A 51 1.27 15.29 -13.48
N ASP A 52 0.99 16.57 -13.35
CA ASP A 52 1.76 17.47 -12.51
C ASP A 52 1.21 17.51 -11.08
N SER A 53 1.92 18.20 -10.20
CA SER A 53 1.54 18.34 -8.79
C SER A 53 0.17 19.02 -8.58
N GLY A 54 -0.33 19.79 -9.55
CA GLY A 54 -1.66 20.42 -9.48
C GLY A 54 -2.79 19.40 -9.58
N HIS A 55 -2.63 18.37 -10.41
CA HIS A 55 -3.61 17.28 -10.51
C HIS A 55 -3.65 16.40 -9.25
N TYR A 56 -2.54 16.24 -8.54
CA TYR A 56 -2.52 15.53 -7.28
C TYR A 56 -3.32 16.22 -6.18
N CYS A 57 -3.35 17.55 -6.17
CA CYS A 57 -4.11 18.29 -5.15
C CYS A 57 -5.63 18.05 -5.23
N ASP A 58 -6.17 17.81 -6.43
CA ASP A 58 -7.59 17.51 -6.59
C ASP A 58 -7.96 16.09 -6.08
N TYR A 59 -7.00 15.16 -6.12
CA TYR A 59 -7.17 13.82 -5.55
C TYR A 59 -7.05 13.79 -4.02
N TYR A 60 -6.30 14.69 -3.41
CA TYR A 60 -6.17 14.77 -1.94
C TYR A 60 -7.46 15.21 -1.23
N ASN A 61 -8.35 15.87 -1.92
CA ASN A 61 -9.67 16.19 -1.38
C ASN A 61 -10.60 14.97 -1.30
N SER A 62 -10.22 13.86 -1.91
CA SER A 62 -11.01 12.64 -1.98
C SER A 62 -10.92 11.74 -0.73
N ALA A 63 -10.09 12.07 0.27
CA ALA A 63 -10.01 11.27 1.49
C ALA A 63 -11.36 11.13 2.19
N TYR A 64 -12.20 12.17 2.14
CA TYR A 64 -13.56 12.17 2.69
C TYR A 64 -14.59 11.39 1.83
N GLU A 65 -14.21 10.95 0.64
CA GLU A 65 -15.05 10.12 -0.23
C GLU A 65 -14.92 8.63 0.09
N PHE A 66 -13.95 8.24 0.93
CA PHE A 66 -13.84 6.86 1.40
C PHE A 66 -14.98 6.52 2.35
N SER A 67 -15.63 5.40 2.12
CA SER A 67 -16.61 4.86 3.03
C SER A 67 -16.01 4.71 4.44
N HIS A 68 -16.78 5.09 5.45
CA HIS A 68 -16.38 5.00 6.86
C HIS A 68 -15.16 5.84 7.29
N MET A 69 -14.77 6.85 6.50
CA MET A 69 -13.65 7.72 6.89
C MET A 69 -13.96 8.51 8.16
N GLU A 70 -15.19 9.03 8.30
CA GLU A 70 -15.60 9.79 9.49
C GLU A 70 -15.55 8.91 10.74
N GLU A 71 -16.10 7.71 10.68
CA GLU A 71 -16.09 6.75 11.79
C GLU A 71 -14.66 6.34 12.18
N ALA A 72 -13.78 6.16 11.17
CA ALA A 72 -12.38 5.82 11.42
C ALA A 72 -11.63 6.99 12.10
N LEU A 73 -11.90 8.22 11.67
CA LEU A 73 -11.32 9.42 12.30
C LEU A 73 -11.83 9.61 13.72
N ASP A 74 -13.13 9.44 13.96
CA ASP A 74 -13.73 9.54 15.30
C ASP A 74 -13.13 8.51 16.25
N LEU A 75 -12.93 7.26 15.76
CA LEU A 75 -12.26 6.23 16.53
C LEU A 75 -10.81 6.60 16.86
N LEU A 76 -10.06 7.09 15.87
CA LEU A 76 -8.69 7.53 16.06
C LEU A 76 -8.60 8.66 17.09
N TRP A 77 -9.41 9.73 16.95
CA TRP A 77 -9.41 10.87 17.87
C TRP A 77 -9.77 10.46 19.29
N LYS A 78 -10.76 9.57 19.45
CA LYS A 78 -11.13 9.04 20.77
C LYS A 78 -9.95 8.38 21.49
N HIS A 79 -9.08 7.67 20.74
CA HIS A 79 -7.90 7.04 21.32
C HIS A 79 -6.75 8.03 21.53
N LEU A 80 -6.60 9.02 20.68
CA LEU A 80 -5.56 10.06 20.83
C LEU A 80 -5.86 11.05 21.97
N ASP A 81 -7.12 11.20 22.35
CA ASP A 81 -7.55 12.02 23.50
C ASP A 81 -7.55 11.23 24.83
N ASN A 82 -7.21 9.95 24.83
CA ASN A 82 -7.22 9.10 26.01
C ASN A 82 -5.80 8.64 26.38
N GLU A 83 -5.26 9.16 27.49
CA GLU A 83 -3.91 8.82 27.97
C GLU A 83 -3.72 7.34 28.33
N LEU A 84 -4.80 6.58 28.50
CA LEU A 84 -4.75 5.14 28.74
C LEU A 84 -4.68 4.31 27.44
N SER A 85 -4.70 4.98 26.30
CA SER A 85 -4.61 4.29 25.02
C SER A 85 -3.21 3.75 24.76
N HIS A 86 -3.17 2.62 24.08
CA HIS A 86 -1.98 2.02 23.52
C HIS A 86 -2.27 1.68 22.04
N ILE A 87 -1.54 2.31 21.14
CA ILE A 87 -1.70 2.09 19.70
C ILE A 87 -0.69 1.07 19.23
N HIS A 88 -1.16 0.11 18.43
CA HIS A 88 -0.28 -0.85 17.76
C HIS A 88 -0.43 -0.75 16.26
N LEU A 89 0.71 -0.68 15.54
CA LEU A 89 0.76 -0.66 14.09
C LEU A 89 1.15 -2.03 13.56
N ILE A 90 0.46 -2.49 12.53
CA ILE A 90 0.90 -3.63 11.72
C ILE A 90 1.01 -3.15 10.27
N PHE A 91 2.13 -3.40 9.63
CA PHE A 91 2.36 -3.01 8.24
C PHE A 91 3.13 -4.09 7.47
N ASP A 92 2.97 -4.10 6.16
CA ASP A 92 3.67 -5.02 5.28
C ASP A 92 5.11 -4.57 5.03
N VAL A 93 5.99 -5.49 4.66
CA VAL A 93 7.43 -5.22 4.46
C VAL A 93 7.77 -4.66 3.08
N ASP A 94 6.78 -4.44 2.22
CA ASP A 94 7.00 -3.76 0.95
C ASP A 94 7.10 -2.22 1.11
N VAL A 95 7.32 -1.52 0.01
CA VAL A 95 7.67 -0.09 0.06
C VAL A 95 6.51 0.77 0.58
N ASP A 96 5.30 0.47 0.17
CA ASP A 96 4.09 1.22 0.54
C ASP A 96 3.67 0.91 1.99
N GLY A 97 3.71 -0.34 2.43
CA GLY A 97 3.48 -0.73 3.82
C GLY A 97 4.49 -0.07 4.77
N LEU A 98 5.79 -0.18 4.49
CA LEU A 98 6.84 0.48 5.30
C LEU A 98 6.70 2.01 5.31
N THR A 99 6.37 2.62 4.16
CA THR A 99 6.25 4.07 4.06
C THR A 99 5.04 4.58 4.82
N SER A 100 3.87 3.95 4.67
CA SER A 100 2.65 4.32 5.37
C SER A 100 2.77 4.11 6.89
N GLY A 101 3.33 2.98 7.32
CA GLY A 101 3.63 2.71 8.73
C GLY A 101 4.59 3.74 9.34
N ALA A 102 5.69 4.07 8.64
CA ALA A 102 6.65 5.06 9.09
C ALA A 102 6.04 6.47 9.17
N LEU A 103 5.24 6.88 8.19
CA LEU A 103 4.55 8.18 8.20
C LEU A 103 3.65 8.32 9.42
N TYR A 104 2.81 7.32 9.68
CA TYR A 104 1.93 7.35 10.85
C TYR A 104 2.75 7.34 12.15
N TYR A 105 3.75 6.46 12.28
CA TYR A 105 4.58 6.36 13.46
C TYR A 105 5.29 7.69 13.81
N LEU A 106 5.92 8.32 12.81
CA LEU A 106 6.63 9.59 13.00
C LEU A 106 5.67 10.72 13.36
N TRP A 107 4.54 10.84 12.68
CA TRP A 107 3.49 11.80 13.00
C TRP A 107 2.97 11.62 14.43
N HIS A 108 2.70 10.36 14.83
CA HIS A 108 2.24 10.05 16.18
C HIS A 108 3.28 10.44 17.24
N LYS A 109 4.53 10.06 17.05
CA LYS A 109 5.63 10.37 17.99
C LYS A 109 5.86 11.87 18.15
N GLU A 110 5.65 12.64 17.09
CA GLU A 110 5.77 14.11 17.13
C GLU A 110 4.60 14.77 17.85
N ARG A 111 3.36 14.31 17.58
CA ARG A 111 2.14 14.99 18.03
C ARG A 111 1.59 14.45 19.34
N TYR A 112 1.77 13.15 19.60
CA TYR A 112 1.20 12.41 20.74
C TYR A 112 2.27 11.59 21.46
N PRO A 113 3.42 12.19 21.87
CA PRO A 113 4.53 11.44 22.45
C PRO A 113 4.19 10.76 23.79
N HIS A 114 3.12 11.19 24.43
CA HIS A 114 2.63 10.64 25.72
C HIS A 114 1.78 9.37 25.56
N ILE A 115 1.25 9.09 24.36
CA ILE A 115 0.48 7.89 24.08
C ILE A 115 1.43 6.80 23.57
N PRO A 116 1.51 5.65 24.23
CA PRO A 116 2.35 4.54 23.80
C PRO A 116 1.97 4.06 22.39
N ILE A 117 2.99 3.85 21.57
CA ILE A 117 2.84 3.26 20.24
C ILE A 117 3.89 2.18 20.05
N THR A 118 3.45 1.02 19.61
CA THR A 118 4.29 -0.13 19.24
C THR A 118 4.00 -0.51 17.79
N PHE A 119 4.83 -1.33 17.21
CA PHE A 119 4.61 -1.81 15.85
C PHE A 119 5.15 -3.21 15.65
N ASP A 120 4.61 -3.89 14.64
CA ASP A 120 5.09 -5.15 14.12
C ASP A 120 4.98 -5.14 12.58
N CYS A 121 5.68 -6.04 11.93
CA CYS A 121 5.60 -6.22 10.50
C CYS A 121 5.53 -7.70 10.13
N ASN A 122 4.94 -7.98 8.98
CA ASN A 122 4.90 -9.32 8.44
C ASN A 122 6.30 -9.79 8.00
N GLU A 123 6.56 -11.08 8.12
CA GLU A 123 7.78 -11.68 7.63
C GLU A 123 7.60 -12.27 6.22
N GLY A 124 8.57 -12.02 5.36
CA GLY A 124 8.61 -12.59 4.02
C GLY A 124 7.55 -12.01 3.08
N LYS A 125 6.72 -12.85 2.48
CA LYS A 125 5.67 -12.47 1.51
C LYS A 125 4.26 -12.51 2.10
N ARG A 126 4.13 -12.50 3.41
CA ARG A 126 2.83 -12.46 4.08
C ARG A 126 2.31 -11.01 4.11
N HIS A 127 1.02 -10.84 3.95
CA HIS A 127 0.34 -9.56 3.97
C HIS A 127 -0.81 -9.60 4.97
N GLY A 128 -1.13 -8.44 5.55
CA GLY A 128 -2.26 -8.27 6.45
C GLY A 128 -2.17 -9.07 7.75
N LEU A 129 -3.33 -9.36 8.33
CA LEU A 129 -3.44 -10.16 9.55
C LEU A 129 -3.26 -11.66 9.26
N ASN A 130 -2.56 -12.33 10.15
CA ASN A 130 -2.41 -13.77 10.18
C ASN A 130 -2.18 -14.22 11.63
N PHE A 131 -2.30 -15.52 11.92
CA PHE A 131 -2.19 -16.05 13.28
C PHE A 131 -0.89 -15.64 13.98
N ASP A 132 0.25 -15.72 13.27
CA ASP A 132 1.55 -15.42 13.87
C ASP A 132 1.66 -13.94 14.29
N ILE A 133 1.05 -13.00 13.55
CA ILE A 133 1.09 -11.58 13.86
C ILE A 133 0.06 -11.22 14.94
N VAL A 134 -1.11 -11.85 14.91
CA VAL A 134 -2.16 -11.65 15.93
C VAL A 134 -1.67 -12.05 17.32
N GLU A 135 -0.94 -13.17 17.43
CA GLU A 135 -0.35 -13.62 18.71
C GLU A 135 0.70 -12.64 19.26
N ARG A 136 1.30 -11.79 18.43
CA ARG A 136 2.31 -10.81 18.83
C ARG A 136 1.72 -9.45 19.22
N ILE A 137 0.44 -9.20 18.94
CA ILE A 137 -0.22 -7.95 19.34
C ILE A 137 -0.17 -7.82 20.87
N PRO A 138 0.38 -6.72 21.42
CA PRO A 138 0.41 -6.50 22.86
C PRO A 138 -1.00 -6.50 23.46
N LYS A 139 -1.18 -7.16 24.58
CA LYS A 139 -2.50 -7.29 25.23
C LYS A 139 -3.09 -5.96 25.71
N GLU A 140 -2.24 -4.98 25.95
CA GLU A 140 -2.60 -3.61 26.30
C GLU A 140 -3.08 -2.77 25.11
N THR A 141 -3.02 -3.30 23.88
CA THR A 141 -3.43 -2.58 22.69
C THR A 141 -4.90 -2.22 22.75
N THR A 142 -5.20 -0.93 22.61
CA THR A 142 -6.57 -0.39 22.59
C THR A 142 -7.01 0.03 21.19
N LEU A 143 -6.07 0.32 20.31
CA LEU A 143 -6.30 0.64 18.90
C LEU A 143 -5.26 -0.03 18.04
N LEU A 144 -5.73 -0.81 17.06
CA LEU A 144 -4.91 -1.41 16.02
C LEU A 144 -5.06 -0.61 14.74
N ILE A 145 -3.93 -0.23 14.13
CA ILE A 145 -3.89 0.48 12.84
C ILE A 145 -3.08 -0.36 11.86
N ILE A 146 -3.68 -0.68 10.73
CA ILE A 146 -3.08 -1.50 9.68
C ILE A 146 -3.14 -0.71 8.37
N PRO A 147 -2.15 0.13 8.08
CA PRO A 147 -2.08 0.83 6.82
C PRO A 147 -1.76 -0.14 5.68
N ASP A 148 -2.38 0.06 4.53
CA ASP A 148 -2.08 -0.61 3.27
C ASP A 148 -2.50 -2.08 3.13
N SER A 149 -3.06 -2.71 4.15
CA SER A 149 -3.45 -4.13 4.07
C SER A 149 -4.63 -4.49 4.96
N SER A 150 -5.00 -5.77 4.99
CA SER A 150 -5.95 -6.37 5.94
C SER A 150 -7.45 -6.03 5.74
N SER A 151 -7.84 -5.28 4.72
CA SER A 151 -9.27 -4.95 4.49
C SER A 151 -10.19 -6.15 4.27
N SER A 152 -9.64 -7.31 3.89
CA SER A 152 -10.36 -8.56 3.66
C SER A 152 -10.21 -9.62 4.76
N ASP A 153 -9.47 -9.32 5.82
CA ASP A 153 -9.11 -10.27 6.88
C ASP A 153 -10.20 -10.35 7.98
N VAL A 154 -11.46 -10.46 7.58
CA VAL A 154 -12.65 -10.36 8.44
C VAL A 154 -12.60 -11.32 9.62
N ILE A 155 -12.11 -12.55 9.42
CA ILE A 155 -12.04 -13.58 10.49
C ILE A 155 -11.16 -13.10 11.65
N PHE A 156 -10.02 -12.47 11.36
CA PHE A 156 -9.12 -11.95 12.38
C PHE A 156 -9.68 -10.68 13.03
N HIS A 157 -10.40 -9.85 12.27
CA HIS A 157 -11.07 -8.68 12.83
C HIS A 157 -12.11 -9.12 13.89
N GLU A 158 -12.94 -10.11 13.60
CA GLU A 158 -13.94 -10.64 14.55
C GLU A 158 -13.29 -11.22 15.82
N GLU A 159 -12.17 -11.94 15.68
CA GLU A 159 -11.43 -12.50 16.80
C GLU A 159 -10.82 -11.40 17.71
N LEU A 160 -10.31 -10.32 17.12
CA LEU A 160 -9.73 -9.20 17.87
C LEU A 160 -10.78 -8.32 18.57
N TYR A 161 -12.03 -8.34 18.14
CA TYR A 161 -13.13 -7.60 18.75
C TYR A 161 -13.89 -8.39 19.85
N SER A 162 -13.64 -9.69 19.98
CA SER A 162 -14.30 -10.56 20.95
C SER A 162 -13.60 -10.54 22.31
#